data_fd1dc2ce8dc707ed59b0c65432657027
#
_entry.id   fd1dc2ce8dc707ed59b0c65432657027
#
_cell.length_a   1.000
_cell.length_b   1.000
_cell.length_c   1.000
_cell.angle_alpha   90.00
_cell.angle_beta   90.00
_cell.angle_gamma   90.00
#
_symmetry.space_group_name_H-M   'P 1'
#
loop_
_entity.id
_entity.type
_entity.pdbx_description
1 polymer ?
#
loop_
_entity_poly.entity_id
_entity_poly.type
_entity_poly.pdbx_seq_one_letter_code
_entity_poly.pdbx_strand_id
1 'polypeptide(L)'
;ALNGFLQSVSNPAVYAAGDAAGLGPPLTPVSSHDAKVVSANLLNGNTVRPEYTGVPSVAFTIPPIAAVGMSEAKAREKGLNVRVKTERVGGWFTARQQAGTVYGFKTLVDADTDRILGAHLVGPHADEVINIFALAIRQGLTAEQLKTTMFAYPSGASDIGEML
;
A
#
# COMPACT_ATOMS: atom_id res chain seq x y z
N ALA A 1 -17.82 16.06 -12.02
CA ALA A 1 -16.92 16.23 -10.87
C ALA A 1 -17.61 15.76 -9.60
N LEU A 2 -16.85 15.24 -8.65
CA LEU A 2 -17.32 14.80 -7.33
C LEU A 2 -16.77 15.72 -6.23
N ASN A 3 -17.53 15.85 -5.16
CA ASN A 3 -17.05 16.47 -3.93
C ASN A 3 -16.33 15.42 -3.05
N GLY A 4 -15.84 15.84 -1.87
CA GLY A 4 -15.11 14.95 -0.95
C GLY A 4 -15.96 13.83 -0.31
N PHE A 5 -17.23 13.69 -0.65
CA PHE A 5 -18.15 12.66 -0.16
C PHE A 5 -18.60 11.69 -1.26
N LEU A 6 -17.93 11.70 -2.41
CA LEU A 6 -18.27 10.93 -3.61
C LEU A 6 -19.59 11.34 -4.29
N GLN A 7 -20.13 12.52 -3.94
CA GLN A 7 -21.34 13.06 -4.51
C GLN A 7 -21.03 14.01 -5.67
N SER A 8 -21.85 13.99 -6.72
CA SER A 8 -21.73 14.91 -7.84
C SER A 8 -21.93 16.37 -7.40
N VAL A 9 -21.05 17.26 -7.89
CA VAL A 9 -21.15 18.71 -7.62
C VAL A 9 -22.27 19.38 -8.41
N SER A 10 -22.70 18.78 -9.53
CA SER A 10 -23.76 19.34 -10.40
C SER A 10 -25.12 18.72 -10.15
N ASN A 11 -25.19 17.55 -9.52
CA ASN A 11 -26.45 16.88 -9.21
C ASN A 11 -26.36 16.17 -7.87
N PRO A 12 -26.93 16.72 -6.78
CA PRO A 12 -26.81 16.13 -5.43
C PRO A 12 -27.53 14.80 -5.26
N ALA A 13 -28.35 14.37 -6.22
CA ALA A 13 -28.97 13.04 -6.20
C ALA A 13 -28.04 11.93 -6.73
N VAL A 14 -26.86 12.28 -7.25
CA VAL A 14 -25.94 11.34 -7.90
C VAL A 14 -24.65 11.18 -7.08
N TYR A 15 -24.28 9.95 -6.86
CA TYR A 15 -22.99 9.54 -6.28
C TYR A 15 -22.26 8.61 -7.25
N ALA A 16 -20.95 8.53 -7.15
CA ALA A 16 -20.13 7.57 -7.88
C ALA A 16 -19.16 6.86 -6.93
N ALA A 17 -18.83 5.60 -7.24
CA ALA A 17 -17.95 4.77 -6.45
C ALA A 17 -16.96 3.99 -7.33
N GLY A 18 -15.82 3.59 -6.77
CA GLY A 18 -14.81 2.80 -7.44
C GLY A 18 -14.25 3.48 -8.69
N ASP A 19 -14.04 2.72 -9.74
CA ASP A 19 -13.44 3.19 -10.99
C ASP A 19 -14.21 4.37 -11.62
N ALA A 20 -15.54 4.38 -11.47
CA ALA A 20 -16.38 5.47 -11.96
C ALA A 20 -16.17 6.79 -11.19
N ALA A 21 -15.75 6.72 -9.94
CA ALA A 21 -15.42 7.91 -9.14
C ALA A 21 -14.07 8.52 -9.54
N GLY A 22 -13.10 7.69 -9.93
CA GLY A 22 -11.77 8.12 -10.38
C GLY A 22 -10.94 8.85 -9.33
N LEU A 23 -11.23 8.66 -8.03
CA LEU A 23 -10.53 9.32 -6.93
C LEU A 23 -9.49 8.41 -6.26
N GLY A 24 -9.78 7.12 -6.14
CA GLY A 24 -8.87 6.10 -5.63
C GLY A 24 -8.28 5.23 -6.75
N PRO A 25 -7.35 4.31 -6.42
CA PRO A 25 -6.85 3.32 -7.36
C PRO A 25 -7.99 2.43 -7.92
N PRO A 26 -7.94 2.03 -9.20
CA PRO A 26 -8.97 1.18 -9.83
C PRO A 26 -8.82 -0.28 -9.36
N LEU A 27 -9.22 -0.58 -8.13
CA LEU A 27 -9.05 -1.86 -7.46
C LEU A 27 -10.36 -2.26 -6.76
N THR A 28 -10.67 -3.57 -6.78
CA THR A 28 -11.87 -4.12 -6.12
C THR A 28 -12.05 -3.68 -4.66
N PRO A 29 -11.02 -3.71 -3.79
CA PRO A 29 -11.19 -3.24 -2.41
C PRO A 29 -11.53 -1.75 -2.31
N VAL A 30 -11.08 -0.92 -3.24
CA VAL A 30 -11.44 0.50 -3.31
C VAL A 30 -12.91 0.66 -3.68
N SER A 31 -13.40 -0.08 -4.68
CA SER A 31 -14.82 -0.07 -5.05
C SER A 31 -15.71 -0.49 -3.88
N SER A 32 -15.32 -1.52 -3.12
CA SER A 32 -16.04 -1.98 -1.93
C SER A 32 -16.01 -0.94 -0.80
N HIS A 33 -14.89 -0.24 -0.62
CA HIS A 33 -14.75 0.85 0.35
C HIS A 33 -15.67 2.02 -0.02
N ASP A 34 -15.60 2.48 -1.26
CA ASP A 34 -16.40 3.59 -1.76
C ASP A 34 -17.90 3.29 -1.68
N ALA A 35 -18.32 2.06 -1.99
CA ALA A 35 -19.71 1.65 -1.87
C ALA A 35 -20.23 1.81 -0.43
N LYS A 36 -19.41 1.49 0.59
CA LYS A 36 -19.74 1.72 2.00
C LYS A 36 -19.85 3.20 2.34
N VAL A 37 -18.91 4.02 1.82
CA VAL A 37 -18.93 5.49 1.99
C VAL A 37 -20.19 6.08 1.38
N VAL A 38 -20.51 5.72 0.13
CA VAL A 38 -21.73 6.18 -0.56
C VAL A 38 -22.97 5.75 0.19
N SER A 39 -23.08 4.49 0.62
CA SER A 39 -24.23 3.99 1.39
C SER A 39 -24.42 4.76 2.69
N ALA A 40 -23.34 5.02 3.43
CA ALA A 40 -23.40 5.80 4.67
C ALA A 40 -23.86 7.24 4.41
N ASN A 41 -23.36 7.87 3.36
CA ASN A 41 -23.71 9.25 2.99
C ASN A 41 -25.15 9.39 2.46
N LEU A 42 -25.67 8.37 1.77
CA LEU A 42 -27.07 8.34 1.34
C LEU A 42 -28.04 8.22 2.53
N LEU A 43 -27.67 7.45 3.55
CA LEU A 43 -28.53 7.21 4.71
C LEU A 43 -28.49 8.32 5.75
N ASN A 44 -27.30 8.94 5.94
CA ASN A 44 -27.05 9.84 7.07
C ASN A 44 -26.65 11.26 6.66
N GLY A 45 -26.75 11.58 5.35
CA GLY A 45 -26.16 12.79 4.79
C GLY A 45 -24.63 12.67 4.62
N ASN A 46 -24.02 13.64 3.99
CA ASN A 46 -22.59 13.67 3.67
C ASN A 46 -21.71 13.83 4.91
N THR A 47 -21.42 12.73 5.61
CA THR A 47 -20.66 12.69 6.86
C THR A 47 -19.35 11.90 6.74
N VAL A 48 -19.21 10.99 5.77
CA VAL A 48 -18.07 10.10 5.62
C VAL A 48 -17.29 10.43 4.34
N ARG A 49 -15.98 10.58 4.47
CA ARG A 49 -15.05 10.74 3.34
C ARG A 49 -14.32 9.45 3.05
N PRO A 50 -14.03 9.13 1.77
CA PRO A 50 -13.20 7.98 1.45
C PRO A 50 -11.74 8.22 1.90
N GLU A 51 -11.08 7.16 2.32
CA GLU A 51 -9.69 7.15 2.77
C GLU A 51 -8.89 6.12 1.96
N TYR A 52 -7.88 6.59 1.22
CA TYR A 52 -7.09 5.76 0.31
C TYR A 52 -5.62 5.58 0.74
N THR A 53 -5.26 6.01 1.95
CA THR A 53 -3.90 5.83 2.48
C THR A 53 -3.59 4.35 2.64
N GLY A 54 -2.46 3.92 2.09
CA GLY A 54 -1.97 2.56 2.28
C GLY A 54 -2.78 1.49 1.53
N VAL A 55 -3.40 1.83 0.39
CA VAL A 55 -4.04 0.82 -0.47
C VAL A 55 -2.96 0.08 -1.27
N PRO A 56 -2.76 -1.23 -1.05
CA PRO A 56 -1.80 -2.00 -1.81
C PRO A 56 -2.34 -2.40 -3.19
N SER A 57 -1.43 -2.62 -4.13
CA SER A 57 -1.71 -3.19 -5.44
C SER A 57 -0.80 -4.37 -5.72
N VAL A 58 -1.34 -5.38 -6.42
CA VAL A 58 -0.62 -6.60 -6.80
C VAL A 58 -0.88 -6.92 -8.26
N ALA A 59 0.21 -7.18 -9.00
CA ALA A 59 0.17 -7.86 -10.28
C ALA A 59 0.50 -9.34 -10.02
N PHE A 60 -0.46 -10.22 -10.27
CA PHE A 60 -0.35 -11.67 -10.04
C PHE A 60 0.46 -12.37 -11.14
N THR A 61 1.66 -11.88 -11.38
CA THR A 61 2.69 -12.52 -12.21
C THR A 61 3.34 -13.68 -11.44
N ILE A 62 4.27 -14.39 -12.06
CA ILE A 62 5.06 -15.47 -11.44
C ILE A 62 6.53 -15.08 -11.52
N PRO A 63 7.14 -14.64 -10.41
CA PRO A 63 6.55 -14.35 -9.10
C PRO A 63 5.70 -13.06 -9.11
N PRO A 64 4.83 -12.84 -8.08
CA PRO A 64 4.01 -11.64 -7.98
C PRO A 64 4.85 -10.38 -7.78
N ILE A 65 4.29 -9.26 -8.27
CA ILE A 65 4.82 -7.90 -8.06
C ILE A 65 3.80 -7.12 -7.26
N ALA A 66 4.23 -6.49 -6.17
CA ALA A 66 3.35 -5.77 -5.28
C ALA A 66 3.91 -4.39 -4.91
N ALA A 67 3.02 -3.44 -4.69
CA ALA A 67 3.41 -2.10 -4.31
C ALA A 67 2.38 -1.45 -3.38
N VAL A 68 2.86 -0.58 -2.48
CA VAL A 68 2.01 0.28 -1.65
C VAL A 68 2.72 1.60 -1.36
N GLY A 69 1.95 2.66 -1.19
CA GLY A 69 2.45 3.99 -0.83
C GLY A 69 3.07 4.74 -2.00
N MET A 70 4.09 5.55 -1.73
CA MET A 70 4.70 6.43 -2.72
C MET A 70 5.80 5.71 -3.50
N SER A 71 5.94 6.07 -4.79
CA SER A 71 7.17 5.81 -5.53
C SER A 71 8.27 6.79 -5.10
N GLU A 72 9.53 6.42 -5.32
CA GLU A 72 10.68 7.28 -5.05
C GLU A 72 10.57 8.63 -5.78
N ALA A 73 10.17 8.59 -7.05
CA ALA A 73 9.99 9.81 -7.85
C ALA A 73 8.96 10.76 -7.21
N LYS A 74 7.81 10.22 -6.80
CA LYS A 74 6.74 11.01 -6.16
C LYS A 74 7.14 11.56 -4.80
N ALA A 75 7.92 10.81 -4.03
CA ALA A 75 8.42 11.28 -2.73
C ALA A 75 9.43 12.44 -2.91
N ARG A 76 10.33 12.32 -3.87
CA ARG A 76 11.29 13.38 -4.23
C ARG A 76 10.59 14.63 -4.81
N GLU A 77 9.60 14.46 -5.66
CA GLU A 77 8.77 15.56 -6.20
C GLU A 77 8.09 16.37 -5.08
N LYS A 78 7.70 15.70 -4.00
CA LYS A 78 7.12 16.34 -2.80
C LYS A 78 8.16 16.99 -1.89
N GLY A 79 9.45 16.93 -2.22
CA GLY A 79 10.54 17.49 -1.41
C GLY A 79 10.80 16.72 -0.12
N LEU A 80 10.34 15.47 0.00
CA LEU A 80 10.58 14.66 1.19
C LEU A 80 12.04 14.18 1.25
N ASN A 81 12.60 14.16 2.46
CA ASN A 81 13.92 13.59 2.74
C ASN A 81 13.77 12.07 2.87
N VAL A 82 14.11 11.33 1.79
CA VAL A 82 13.80 9.90 1.68
C VAL A 82 15.04 9.03 1.82
N ARG A 83 15.04 8.12 2.77
CA ARG A 83 15.94 6.97 2.84
C ARG A 83 15.37 5.86 1.97
N VAL A 84 16.11 5.44 0.95
CA VAL A 84 15.71 4.37 0.03
C VAL A 84 16.63 3.17 0.23
N LYS A 85 16.04 2.00 0.44
CA LYS A 85 16.75 0.72 0.43
C LYS A 85 16.23 -0.13 -0.72
N THR A 86 17.14 -0.67 -1.53
CA THR A 86 16.78 -1.50 -2.69
C THR A 86 17.78 -2.62 -2.83
N GLU A 87 17.31 -3.86 -2.90
CA GLU A 87 18.18 -5.02 -3.01
C GLU A 87 17.53 -6.14 -3.83
N ARG A 88 18.37 -6.97 -4.46
CA ARG A 88 18.00 -8.27 -5.05
C ARG A 88 18.43 -9.34 -4.09
N VAL A 89 17.48 -10.12 -3.59
CA VAL A 89 17.69 -11.02 -2.45
C VAL A 89 17.30 -12.47 -2.75
N GLY A 90 17.49 -12.90 -3.99
CA GLY A 90 17.24 -14.29 -4.41
C GLY A 90 18.05 -15.33 -3.65
N GLY A 91 19.07 -14.92 -2.90
CA GLY A 91 19.83 -15.79 -1.99
C GLY A 91 19.22 -15.99 -0.60
N TRP A 92 18.17 -15.28 -0.24
CA TRP A 92 17.51 -15.43 1.06
C TRP A 92 16.85 -16.80 1.20
N PHE A 93 16.68 -17.24 2.45
CA PHE A 93 16.12 -18.57 2.72
C PHE A 93 14.71 -18.76 2.14
N THR A 94 13.86 -17.76 2.29
CA THR A 94 12.48 -17.72 1.75
C THR A 94 12.43 -17.84 0.22
N ALA A 95 13.35 -17.20 -0.50
CA ALA A 95 13.48 -17.35 -1.94
C ALA A 95 13.93 -18.77 -2.33
N ARG A 96 14.93 -19.30 -1.64
CA ARG A 96 15.49 -20.65 -1.92
C ARG A 96 14.50 -21.76 -1.62
N GLN A 97 13.66 -21.63 -0.60
CA GLN A 97 12.60 -22.61 -0.29
C GLN A 97 11.66 -22.87 -1.46
N GLN A 98 11.41 -21.85 -2.28
CA GLN A 98 10.50 -21.94 -3.44
C GLN A 98 11.24 -22.08 -4.77
N ALA A 99 12.55 -22.40 -4.75
CA ALA A 99 13.41 -22.39 -5.93
C ALA A 99 13.30 -21.07 -6.73
N GLY A 100 12.92 -19.98 -6.08
CA GLY A 100 12.73 -18.67 -6.70
C GLY A 100 14.08 -17.98 -6.89
N THR A 101 14.36 -17.55 -8.13
CA THR A 101 15.56 -16.78 -8.47
C THR A 101 15.30 -15.29 -8.50
N VAL A 102 14.03 -14.88 -8.57
CA VAL A 102 13.60 -13.50 -8.64
C VAL A 102 12.96 -13.11 -7.31
N TYR A 103 13.72 -12.42 -6.49
CA TYR A 103 13.25 -11.81 -5.26
C TYR A 103 13.99 -10.49 -5.06
N GLY A 104 13.25 -9.43 -4.82
CA GLY A 104 13.80 -8.11 -4.60
C GLY A 104 12.80 -7.15 -3.99
N PHE A 105 13.31 -6.09 -3.43
CA PHE A 105 12.48 -5.06 -2.82
C PHE A 105 13.06 -3.67 -3.01
N LYS A 106 12.20 -2.68 -2.86
CA LYS A 106 12.53 -1.28 -2.62
C LYS A 106 11.61 -0.75 -1.53
N THR A 107 12.20 -0.23 -0.45
CA THR A 107 11.47 0.44 0.62
C THR A 107 11.86 1.92 0.67
N LEU A 108 10.91 2.75 1.04
CA LEU A 108 11.08 4.18 1.20
C LEU A 108 10.65 4.57 2.61
N VAL A 109 11.53 5.26 3.31
CA VAL A 109 11.32 5.74 4.67
C VAL A 109 11.63 7.23 4.70
N ASP A 110 10.78 8.00 5.33
CA ASP A 110 11.02 9.42 5.63
C ASP A 110 12.17 9.51 6.63
N ALA A 111 13.28 10.13 6.25
CA ALA A 111 14.47 10.21 7.08
C ALA A 111 14.30 11.10 8.32
N ASP A 112 13.33 12.03 8.28
CA ASP A 112 13.10 12.98 9.37
C ASP A 112 12.14 12.42 10.44
N THR A 113 11.18 11.58 10.02
CA THR A 113 10.13 11.04 10.90
C THR A 113 10.21 9.53 11.10
N ASP A 114 11.10 8.84 10.39
CA ASP A 114 11.22 7.39 10.29
C ASP A 114 9.93 6.66 9.83
N ARG A 115 8.94 7.38 9.29
CA ARG A 115 7.69 6.78 8.80
C ARG A 115 7.92 6.07 7.47
N ILE A 116 7.26 4.92 7.29
CA ILE A 116 7.29 4.18 6.04
C ILE A 116 6.43 4.93 5.01
N LEU A 117 7.04 5.32 3.90
CA LEU A 117 6.40 6.06 2.81
C LEU A 117 5.93 5.16 1.68
N GLY A 118 6.62 4.05 1.44
CA GLY A 118 6.31 3.13 0.37
C GLY A 118 7.11 1.84 0.42
N ALA A 119 6.55 0.80 -0.19
CA ALA A 119 7.21 -0.48 -0.41
C ALA A 119 6.84 -1.05 -1.78
N HIS A 120 7.82 -1.63 -2.45
CA HIS A 120 7.69 -2.25 -3.77
C HIS A 120 8.44 -3.58 -3.73
N LEU A 121 7.73 -4.67 -3.99
CA LEU A 121 8.22 -6.03 -3.81
C LEU A 121 8.07 -6.82 -5.11
N VAL A 122 9.00 -7.71 -5.38
CA VAL A 122 8.86 -8.77 -6.37
C VAL A 122 9.41 -10.05 -5.79
N GLY A 123 8.66 -11.12 -5.86
CA GLY A 123 9.13 -12.41 -5.34
C GLY A 123 8.03 -13.22 -4.66
N PRO A 124 8.40 -14.38 -4.12
CA PRO A 124 7.48 -15.22 -3.36
C PRO A 124 6.84 -14.41 -2.21
N HIS A 125 5.54 -14.61 -1.99
CA HIS A 125 4.77 -13.94 -0.93
C HIS A 125 4.70 -12.41 -1.00
N ALA A 126 5.13 -11.76 -2.10
CA ALA A 126 5.05 -10.31 -2.23
C ALA A 126 3.60 -9.81 -2.10
N ASP A 127 2.63 -10.59 -2.58
CA ASP A 127 1.18 -10.36 -2.50
C ASP A 127 0.65 -10.34 -1.06
N GLU A 128 1.24 -11.12 -0.16
CA GLU A 128 0.87 -11.15 1.26
C GLU A 128 1.67 -10.14 2.09
N VAL A 129 2.98 -10.09 1.89
CA VAL A 129 3.88 -9.20 2.65
C VAL A 129 3.54 -7.73 2.43
N ILE A 130 3.09 -7.35 1.23
CA ILE A 130 2.72 -5.98 0.94
C ILE A 130 1.58 -5.47 1.83
N ASN A 131 0.69 -6.35 2.31
CA ASN A 131 -0.40 -5.97 3.21
C ASN A 131 0.11 -5.51 4.58
N ILE A 132 1.25 -6.03 5.04
CA ILE A 132 1.88 -5.59 6.30
C ILE A 132 2.43 -4.17 6.13
N PHE A 133 3.10 -3.87 5.02
CA PHE A 133 3.53 -2.52 4.69
C PHE A 133 2.33 -1.56 4.52
N ALA A 134 1.24 -2.03 3.91
CA ALA A 134 0.01 -1.26 3.76
C ALA A 134 -0.58 -0.88 5.13
N LEU A 135 -0.65 -1.83 6.06
CA LEU A 135 -1.09 -1.60 7.42
C LEU A 135 -0.15 -0.62 8.15
N ALA A 136 1.16 -0.80 8.02
CA ALA A 136 2.16 0.07 8.63
C ALA A 136 2.02 1.53 8.15
N ILE A 137 1.89 1.74 6.83
CA ILE A 137 1.68 3.07 6.24
C ILE A 137 0.37 3.67 6.73
N ARG A 138 -0.73 2.91 6.73
CA ARG A 138 -2.04 3.38 7.17
C ARG A 138 -2.05 3.80 8.63
N GLN A 139 -1.34 3.08 9.49
CA GLN A 139 -1.23 3.37 10.93
C GLN A 139 -0.12 4.37 11.25
N GLY A 140 0.66 4.80 10.25
CA GLY A 140 1.78 5.72 10.43
C GLY A 140 2.91 5.16 11.28
N LEU A 141 3.14 3.83 11.21
CA LEU A 141 4.24 3.19 11.92
C LEU A 141 5.59 3.66 11.39
N THR A 142 6.58 3.69 12.29
CA THR A 142 7.97 3.93 11.92
C THR A 142 8.63 2.65 11.37
N ALA A 143 9.70 2.83 10.62
CA ALA A 143 10.51 1.71 10.15
C ALA A 143 11.08 0.89 11.32
N GLU A 144 11.52 1.56 12.40
CA GLU A 144 12.04 0.91 13.61
C GLU A 144 10.95 0.06 14.30
N GLN A 145 9.71 0.57 14.41
CA GLN A 145 8.60 -0.19 15.00
C GLN A 145 8.30 -1.47 14.20
N LEU A 146 8.31 -1.38 12.88
CA LEU A 146 8.05 -2.53 12.03
C LEU A 146 9.24 -3.51 12.03
N LYS A 147 10.48 -2.99 11.98
CA LYS A 147 11.72 -3.77 12.01
C LYS A 147 11.87 -4.60 13.29
N THR A 148 11.47 -4.06 14.42
CA THR A 148 11.56 -4.72 15.73
C THR A 148 10.39 -5.65 16.03
N THR A 149 9.36 -5.68 15.16
CA THR A 149 8.25 -6.62 15.29
C THR A 149 8.70 -8.05 14.99
N MET A 150 8.39 -8.98 15.90
CA MET A 150 8.70 -10.39 15.70
C MET A 150 7.64 -11.06 14.83
N PHE A 151 8.05 -11.50 13.66
CA PHE A 151 7.22 -12.31 12.75
C PHE A 151 7.54 -13.79 12.83
N ALA A 152 6.61 -14.63 12.41
CA ALA A 152 6.82 -16.07 12.34
C ALA A 152 7.95 -16.40 11.36
N TYR A 153 8.87 -17.27 11.76
CA TYR A 153 9.98 -17.72 10.92
C TYR A 153 9.88 -19.24 10.66
N PRO A 154 10.15 -19.70 9.43
CA PRO A 154 10.43 -18.94 8.22
C PRO A 154 9.14 -18.54 7.50
N SER A 155 9.01 -17.27 7.16
CA SER A 155 7.88 -16.73 6.36
C SER A 155 8.31 -15.50 5.57
N GLY A 156 7.56 -15.11 4.55
CA GLY A 156 7.84 -13.85 3.84
C GLY A 156 7.84 -12.64 4.76
N ALA A 157 7.02 -12.64 5.80
CA ALA A 157 6.97 -11.56 6.79
C ALA A 157 8.25 -11.46 7.63
N SER A 158 8.94 -12.59 7.90
CA SER A 158 10.19 -12.57 8.67
C SER A 158 11.34 -11.82 7.99
N ASP A 159 11.23 -11.59 6.69
CA ASP A 159 12.24 -10.85 5.92
C ASP A 159 12.07 -9.32 6.05
N ILE A 160 10.93 -8.83 6.57
CA ILE A 160 10.61 -7.40 6.62
C ILE A 160 11.66 -6.59 7.38
N GLY A 161 12.18 -7.13 8.48
CA GLY A 161 13.22 -6.46 9.25
C GLY A 161 14.48 -6.15 8.44
N GLU A 162 14.82 -7.02 7.50
CA GLU A 162 15.95 -6.84 6.61
C GLU A 162 15.62 -5.94 5.38
N MET A 163 14.35 -5.63 5.16
CA MET A 163 13.93 -4.72 4.09
C MET A 163 13.94 -3.25 4.52
N LEU A 164 14.05 -2.95 5.81
CA LEU A 164 14.04 -1.61 6.44
C LEU A 164 15.41 -1.24 7.11
#